data_6fb53ebd7a909ddbe8512dad47e148fe
#
_entry.id   6fb53ebd7a909ddbe8512dad47e148fe
#
_cell.length_a   1.000
_cell.length_b   1.000
_cell.length_c   1.000
_cell.angle_alpha   90.00
_cell.angle_beta   90.00
_cell.angle_gamma   90.00
#
_symmetry.space_group_name_H-M   'P 1'
#
loop_
_entity.id
_entity.type
_entity.pdbx_description
1 polymer ?
#
loop_
_entity_poly.entity_id
_entity_poly.type
_entity_poly.pdbx_seq_one_letter_code
_entity_poly.pdbx_strand_id
1 'polypeptide(L)'
;GANGGLFRLREALFTGWTRVDGLGGDYVRALLEDAGGTLWVGGGGGLDRMGADGRFHPVPLQGGEARVPSILSLAEGPGGELWVGTFADGVFHLRHGHQLARYAQAEGVPSGHVRAIAVDAQGQVWVGSRRGVVRIDAGGVHPAPALAGMPQGLITALAAFDDALWIGSVDGASVLRGDRVQHLPLAGAGGDPRTVFGFHKVGGAVWISSDRGLYRLRDGRLGRVGREQGLPVDAVFSMLVDDAGDAWLTSNRGVIRVPLAALDAAADGGTDPLPLQHYTEIDGMPSSQGNGSSSPAAIRRRDGSIWVATAAGAASVDPERLARYAHRPPPPAVVETVAVDGQALDWRSARRLPGGSRLAVTYAGLSYLLPERIRYRTRLAGLDPDWIERGTRRDVEFIGLPPGRYTLEVQAAHPGGAWSERPARWSFEVEPLWWQRTGVQVAGALAVLLLLYAAYAYRVHRYQASNRRLAQLVDARTA
;
A
#
# COMPACT_ATOMS: atom_id res chain seq x y z
N GLY A 1 27.25 19.99 -7.05
CA GLY A 1 26.63 21.22 -6.62
C GLY A 1 26.48 22.19 -7.79
N ALA A 2 25.50 23.03 -7.74
CA ALA A 2 25.27 24.10 -8.71
C ALA A 2 24.87 25.38 -7.94
N ASN A 3 24.76 26.52 -8.63
CA ASN A 3 24.34 27.79 -8.01
C ASN A 3 22.95 27.72 -7.36
N GLY A 4 22.15 26.67 -7.62
CA GLY A 4 20.86 26.40 -6.99
C GLY A 4 20.87 25.40 -5.84
N GLY A 5 22.04 24.92 -5.38
CA GLY A 5 22.17 23.99 -4.27
C GLY A 5 22.74 22.62 -4.66
N LEU A 6 22.39 21.62 -3.89
CA LEU A 6 22.80 20.24 -4.08
C LEU A 6 21.72 19.45 -4.83
N PHE A 7 22.07 18.85 -5.94
CA PHE A 7 21.18 17.95 -6.69
C PHE A 7 21.55 16.50 -6.44
N ARG A 8 20.55 15.68 -6.15
CA ARG A 8 20.69 14.22 -6.07
C ARG A 8 20.03 13.59 -7.31
N LEU A 9 20.85 12.99 -8.18
CA LEU A 9 20.35 12.15 -9.26
C LEU A 9 20.23 10.71 -8.73
N ARG A 10 19.06 10.12 -8.83
CA ARG A 10 18.83 8.72 -8.46
C ARG A 10 18.04 8.00 -9.53
N GLU A 11 18.24 6.72 -9.62
CA GLU A 11 17.39 5.83 -10.40
C GLU A 11 16.07 5.61 -9.66
N ALA A 12 14.95 5.99 -10.27
CA ALA A 12 13.62 5.74 -9.72
C ALA A 12 13.20 4.29 -9.97
N LEU A 13 12.37 3.71 -9.08
CA LEU A 13 11.81 2.37 -9.28
C LEU A 13 10.78 2.39 -10.41
N PHE A 14 9.91 3.40 -10.40
CA PHE A 14 8.94 3.64 -11.45
C PHE A 14 9.43 4.72 -12.40
N THR A 15 9.11 4.55 -13.67
CA THR A 15 9.26 5.58 -14.70
C THR A 15 7.90 6.24 -14.91
N GLY A 16 7.84 7.56 -14.74
CA GLY A 16 6.65 8.36 -15.03
C GLY A 16 6.63 8.76 -16.51
N TRP A 17 5.46 8.68 -17.13
CA TRP A 17 5.17 9.05 -18.51
C TRP A 17 4.09 10.11 -18.52
N THR A 18 4.39 11.26 -19.12
CA THR A 18 3.56 12.46 -19.05
C THR A 18 3.47 13.16 -20.40
N ARG A 19 2.89 14.34 -20.44
CA ARG A 19 2.88 15.18 -21.65
C ARG A 19 4.29 15.50 -22.16
N VAL A 20 5.29 15.52 -21.30
CA VAL A 20 6.69 15.70 -21.71
C VAL A 20 7.16 14.56 -22.61
N ASP A 21 6.60 13.38 -22.44
CA ASP A 21 6.89 12.17 -23.21
C ASP A 21 5.97 12.01 -24.42
N GLY A 22 5.09 13.00 -24.66
CA GLY A 22 4.22 13.07 -25.84
C GLY A 22 2.77 12.68 -25.59
N LEU A 23 2.35 12.34 -24.35
CA LEU A 23 0.94 12.10 -24.06
C LEU A 23 0.08 13.34 -24.34
N GLY A 24 -1.10 13.15 -24.92
CA GLY A 24 -2.06 14.21 -25.19
C GLY A 24 -2.60 14.88 -23.92
N GLY A 25 -2.55 14.17 -22.78
CA GLY A 25 -2.94 14.67 -21.46
C GLY A 25 -2.41 13.81 -20.34
N ASP A 26 -2.24 14.41 -19.14
CA ASP A 26 -1.68 13.70 -17.99
C ASP A 26 -2.70 12.82 -17.26
N TYR A 27 -4.01 13.01 -17.47
CA TYR A 27 -5.03 12.16 -16.86
C TYR A 27 -5.22 10.86 -17.65
N VAL A 28 -4.38 9.86 -17.38
CA VAL A 28 -4.43 8.54 -18.05
C VAL A 28 -5.46 7.64 -17.38
N ARG A 29 -6.24 6.90 -18.18
CA ARG A 29 -7.33 6.05 -17.70
C ARG A 29 -7.24 4.60 -18.14
N ALA A 30 -6.89 4.37 -19.39
CA ALA A 30 -6.84 3.03 -19.98
C ALA A 30 -5.51 2.80 -20.68
N LEU A 31 -5.02 1.58 -20.57
CA LEU A 31 -3.77 1.12 -21.17
C LEU A 31 -4.02 -0.20 -21.89
N LEU A 32 -3.40 -0.39 -23.05
CA LEU A 32 -3.47 -1.65 -23.80
C LEU A 32 -2.16 -1.88 -24.56
N GLU A 33 -1.62 -3.08 -24.54
CA GLU A 33 -0.62 -3.54 -25.49
C GLU A 33 -1.31 -4.46 -26.48
N ASP A 34 -1.31 -4.09 -27.75
CA ASP A 34 -1.92 -4.89 -28.80
C ASP A 34 -1.07 -6.11 -29.21
N ALA A 35 -1.63 -6.99 -30.04
CA ALA A 35 -0.92 -8.18 -30.53
C ALA A 35 0.35 -7.85 -31.31
N GLY A 36 0.47 -6.66 -31.86
CA GLY A 36 1.68 -6.15 -32.53
C GLY A 36 2.74 -5.61 -31.56
N GLY A 37 2.44 -5.52 -30.24
CA GLY A 37 3.33 -4.96 -29.22
C GLY A 37 3.24 -3.43 -29.11
N THR A 38 2.31 -2.78 -29.79
CA THR A 38 2.09 -1.35 -29.67
C THR A 38 1.38 -1.04 -28.37
N LEU A 39 1.94 -0.12 -27.58
CA LEU A 39 1.28 0.38 -26.38
C LEU A 39 0.33 1.53 -26.74
N TRP A 40 -0.93 1.37 -26.35
CA TRP A 40 -2.00 2.34 -26.47
C TRP A 40 -2.32 2.95 -25.12
N VAL A 41 -2.51 4.24 -25.07
CA VAL A 41 -2.84 4.99 -23.86
C VAL A 41 -4.07 5.86 -24.12
N GLY A 42 -5.07 5.68 -23.28
CA GLY A 42 -6.30 6.47 -23.37
C GLY A 42 -6.54 7.29 -22.10
N GLY A 43 -7.01 8.51 -22.28
CA GLY A 43 -7.28 9.38 -21.13
C GLY A 43 -8.01 10.67 -21.48
N GLY A 44 -7.88 11.67 -20.63
CA GLY A 44 -8.50 12.99 -20.83
C GLY A 44 -7.95 13.75 -22.03
N GLY A 45 -6.76 13.40 -22.50
CA GLY A 45 -6.11 13.99 -23.67
C GLY A 45 -6.38 13.27 -24.99
N GLY A 46 -7.22 12.24 -25.00
CA GLY A 46 -7.54 11.44 -26.18
C GLY A 46 -6.87 10.07 -26.17
N LEU A 47 -6.64 9.53 -27.37
CA LEU A 47 -5.97 8.28 -27.62
C LEU A 47 -4.55 8.54 -28.12
N ASP A 48 -3.56 7.93 -27.47
CA ASP A 48 -2.16 8.01 -27.85
C ASP A 48 -1.60 6.59 -28.10
N ARG A 49 -0.58 6.50 -28.96
CA ARG A 49 0.20 5.27 -29.17
C ARG A 49 1.68 5.52 -28.95
N MET A 50 2.38 4.54 -28.42
CA MET A 50 3.84 4.57 -28.33
C MET A 50 4.46 4.39 -29.73
N GLY A 51 5.30 5.32 -30.13
CA GLY A 51 6.08 5.22 -31.37
C GLY A 51 7.39 4.46 -31.17
N ALA A 52 8.04 4.13 -32.30
CA ALA A 52 9.36 3.50 -32.30
C ALA A 52 10.48 4.40 -31.72
N ASP A 53 10.22 5.69 -31.63
CA ASP A 53 11.07 6.71 -31.02
C ASP A 53 10.98 6.73 -29.47
N GLY A 54 10.14 5.85 -28.90
CA GLY A 54 9.89 5.80 -27.47
C GLY A 54 9.05 6.96 -26.93
N ARG A 55 8.35 7.70 -27.81
CA ARG A 55 7.46 8.78 -27.45
C ARG A 55 6.01 8.45 -27.80
N PHE A 56 5.08 9.09 -27.10
CA PHE A 56 3.66 8.97 -27.43
C PHE A 56 3.27 9.94 -28.55
N HIS A 57 2.41 9.44 -29.44
CA HIS A 57 1.87 10.19 -30.58
C HIS A 57 0.34 10.11 -30.54
N PRO A 58 -0.37 11.23 -30.67
CA PRO A 58 -1.82 11.24 -30.64
C PRO A 58 -2.41 10.57 -31.89
N VAL A 59 -3.50 9.83 -31.68
CA VAL A 59 -4.30 9.20 -32.72
C VAL A 59 -5.64 9.91 -32.80
N PRO A 60 -5.90 10.66 -33.90
CA PRO A 60 -7.12 11.44 -34.02
C PRO A 60 -8.35 10.56 -34.21
N LEU A 61 -9.40 10.83 -33.44
CA LEU A 61 -10.72 10.22 -33.55
C LEU A 61 -11.71 11.28 -34.11
N GLN A 62 -12.52 10.90 -35.10
CA GLN A 62 -13.40 11.82 -35.81
C GLN A 62 -14.87 11.45 -35.61
N GLY A 63 -15.76 12.46 -35.77
CA GLY A 63 -17.21 12.26 -35.72
C GLY A 63 -17.81 12.21 -34.30
N GLY A 64 -17.04 12.51 -33.28
CA GLY A 64 -17.54 12.72 -31.91
C GLY A 64 -18.06 14.14 -31.68
N GLU A 65 -18.82 14.36 -30.59
CA GLU A 65 -19.24 15.69 -30.13
C GLU A 65 -18.04 16.48 -29.58
N ALA A 66 -17.15 15.80 -28.88
CA ALA A 66 -15.95 16.39 -28.33
C ALA A 66 -14.85 16.49 -29.41
N ARG A 67 -14.15 17.63 -29.43
CA ARG A 67 -12.98 17.81 -30.32
C ARG A 67 -11.87 16.78 -30.01
N VAL A 68 -11.69 16.45 -28.75
CA VAL A 68 -10.79 15.38 -28.25
C VAL A 68 -11.60 14.51 -27.32
N PRO A 69 -12.03 13.30 -27.74
CA PRO A 69 -12.79 12.40 -26.88
C PRO A 69 -11.99 11.96 -25.68
N SER A 70 -12.60 11.98 -24.48
CA SER A 70 -11.99 11.42 -23.28
C SER A 70 -12.18 9.89 -23.29
N ILE A 71 -11.06 9.16 -23.33
CA ILE A 71 -11.06 7.70 -23.44
C ILE A 71 -11.20 7.09 -22.04
N LEU A 72 -12.09 6.09 -21.92
CA LEU A 72 -12.35 5.34 -20.68
C LEU A 72 -11.96 3.87 -20.76
N SER A 73 -12.07 3.27 -21.94
CA SER A 73 -11.78 1.84 -22.10
C SER A 73 -11.16 1.52 -23.46
N LEU A 74 -10.31 0.49 -23.45
CA LEU A 74 -9.64 -0.05 -24.63
C LEU A 74 -9.80 -1.57 -24.62
N ALA A 75 -10.02 -2.16 -25.79
CA ALA A 75 -10.00 -3.60 -25.98
C ALA A 75 -9.47 -3.94 -27.38
N GLU A 76 -8.70 -5.02 -27.48
CA GLU A 76 -8.24 -5.56 -28.74
C GLU A 76 -9.25 -6.55 -29.29
N GLY A 77 -9.57 -6.42 -30.56
CA GLY A 77 -10.40 -7.35 -31.31
C GLY A 77 -9.58 -8.22 -32.28
N PRO A 78 -10.22 -9.17 -32.98
CA PRO A 78 -9.55 -10.02 -33.97
C PRO A 78 -8.87 -9.19 -35.08
N GLY A 79 -7.72 -9.67 -35.58
CA GLY A 79 -7.05 -9.06 -36.73
C GLY A 79 -6.46 -7.68 -36.53
N GLY A 80 -6.09 -7.32 -35.30
CA GLY A 80 -5.48 -6.03 -34.97
C GLY A 80 -6.48 -4.89 -34.85
N GLU A 81 -7.72 -5.23 -34.55
CA GLU A 81 -8.76 -4.22 -34.28
C GLU A 81 -8.60 -3.66 -32.86
N LEU A 82 -8.87 -2.37 -32.74
CA LEU A 82 -8.88 -1.66 -31.46
C LEU A 82 -10.27 -1.04 -31.24
N TRP A 83 -10.86 -1.36 -30.11
CA TRP A 83 -12.13 -0.82 -29.65
C TRP A 83 -11.90 0.19 -28.54
N VAL A 84 -12.42 1.39 -28.71
CA VAL A 84 -12.12 2.54 -27.86
C VAL A 84 -13.42 3.11 -27.30
N GLY A 85 -13.65 2.92 -26.02
CA GLY A 85 -14.81 3.45 -25.30
C GLY A 85 -14.53 4.83 -24.71
N THR A 86 -15.52 5.72 -24.81
CA THR A 86 -15.35 7.12 -24.46
C THR A 86 -16.29 7.56 -23.33
N PHE A 87 -16.07 8.76 -22.83
CA PHE A 87 -16.93 9.37 -21.81
C PHE A 87 -18.31 9.81 -22.35
N ALA A 88 -18.38 10.26 -23.62
CA ALA A 88 -19.60 10.84 -24.18
C ALA A 88 -19.89 10.36 -25.61
N ASP A 89 -18.89 9.94 -26.36
CA ASP A 89 -18.98 9.75 -27.82
C ASP A 89 -19.22 8.30 -28.25
N GLY A 90 -19.53 7.38 -27.28
CA GLY A 90 -19.75 5.97 -27.57
C GLY A 90 -18.46 5.18 -27.76
N VAL A 91 -18.43 4.34 -28.80
CA VAL A 91 -17.33 3.43 -29.10
C VAL A 91 -16.77 3.74 -30.48
N PHE A 92 -15.45 3.90 -30.56
CA PHE A 92 -14.75 3.96 -31.85
C PHE A 92 -14.11 2.60 -32.13
N HIS A 93 -14.19 2.20 -33.37
CA HIS A 93 -13.60 1.00 -33.93
C HIS A 93 -12.46 1.38 -34.88
N LEU A 94 -11.25 0.93 -34.57
CA LEU A 94 -10.05 1.20 -35.37
C LEU A 94 -9.41 -0.11 -35.83
N ARG A 95 -8.65 -0.06 -36.93
CA ARG A 95 -7.75 -1.13 -37.34
C ARG A 95 -6.43 -0.50 -37.79
N HIS A 96 -5.32 -1.00 -37.25
CA HIS A 96 -3.97 -0.48 -37.47
C HIS A 96 -3.86 1.04 -37.24
N GLY A 97 -4.60 1.57 -36.26
CA GLY A 97 -4.63 3.00 -35.95
C GLY A 97 -5.52 3.86 -36.82
N HIS A 98 -6.21 3.28 -37.82
CA HIS A 98 -7.17 3.99 -38.67
C HIS A 98 -8.60 3.71 -38.18
N GLN A 99 -9.39 4.77 -38.02
CA GLN A 99 -10.79 4.65 -37.62
C GLN A 99 -11.61 4.05 -38.78
N LEU A 100 -12.35 2.98 -38.49
CA LEU A 100 -13.27 2.31 -39.40
C LEU A 100 -14.71 2.74 -39.17
N ALA A 101 -15.13 2.81 -37.89
CA ALA A 101 -16.51 3.12 -37.54
C ALA A 101 -16.58 3.82 -36.18
N ARG A 102 -17.76 4.35 -35.87
CA ARG A 102 -18.16 4.84 -34.58
C ARG A 102 -19.58 4.30 -34.28
N TYR A 103 -19.80 3.86 -33.05
CA TYR A 103 -21.10 3.40 -32.59
C TYR A 103 -21.52 4.26 -31.36
N ALA A 104 -22.58 5.00 -31.55
CA ALA A 104 -23.15 5.88 -30.52
C ALA A 104 -24.61 5.52 -30.26
N GLN A 105 -25.39 6.41 -29.65
CA GLN A 105 -26.80 6.17 -29.40
C GLN A 105 -27.64 5.99 -30.67
N ALA A 106 -27.30 6.68 -31.76
CA ALA A 106 -27.97 6.53 -33.04
C ALA A 106 -27.82 5.12 -33.63
N GLU A 107 -26.69 4.47 -33.38
CA GLU A 107 -26.40 3.11 -33.81
C GLU A 107 -26.86 2.04 -32.81
N GLY A 108 -27.47 2.42 -31.67
CA GLY A 108 -28.04 1.49 -30.67
C GLY A 108 -27.26 1.30 -29.39
N VAL A 109 -26.13 1.99 -29.20
CA VAL A 109 -25.41 1.96 -27.90
C VAL A 109 -26.24 2.71 -26.86
N PRO A 110 -26.59 2.12 -25.70
CA PRO A 110 -27.56 2.73 -24.78
C PRO A 110 -27.13 4.07 -24.17
N SER A 111 -25.82 4.33 -24.12
CA SER A 111 -25.24 5.59 -23.64
C SER A 111 -23.86 5.80 -24.27
N GLY A 112 -23.53 7.04 -24.60
CA GLY A 112 -22.18 7.43 -25.04
C GLY A 112 -21.08 7.25 -23.98
N HIS A 113 -21.45 7.02 -22.72
CA HIS A 113 -20.53 6.81 -21.62
C HIS A 113 -20.19 5.32 -21.48
N VAL A 114 -19.06 4.92 -22.07
CA VAL A 114 -18.61 3.52 -22.17
C VAL A 114 -17.34 3.31 -21.35
N ARG A 115 -17.46 2.57 -20.23
CA ARG A 115 -16.35 2.34 -19.28
C ARG A 115 -15.68 1.00 -19.41
N ALA A 116 -16.33 0.05 -20.03
CA ALA A 116 -15.80 -1.30 -20.16
C ALA A 116 -16.11 -1.87 -21.54
N ILE A 117 -15.13 -2.49 -22.14
CA ILE A 117 -15.26 -3.26 -23.38
C ILE A 117 -14.56 -4.59 -23.14
N ALA A 118 -15.16 -5.69 -23.56
CA ALA A 118 -14.56 -7.00 -23.59
C ALA A 118 -14.80 -7.66 -24.95
N VAL A 119 -13.84 -8.43 -25.41
CA VAL A 119 -13.98 -9.23 -26.64
C VAL A 119 -13.92 -10.68 -26.22
N ASP A 120 -14.92 -11.47 -26.61
CA ASP A 120 -14.97 -12.89 -26.28
C ASP A 120 -14.18 -13.74 -27.29
N ALA A 121 -14.09 -15.05 -27.02
CA ALA A 121 -13.36 -16.01 -27.84
C ALA A 121 -13.94 -16.16 -29.25
N GLN A 122 -15.19 -15.76 -29.46
CA GLN A 122 -15.88 -15.76 -30.75
C GLN A 122 -15.66 -14.44 -31.52
N GLY A 123 -14.92 -13.50 -30.95
CA GLY A 123 -14.67 -12.17 -31.51
C GLY A 123 -15.85 -11.20 -31.37
N GLN A 124 -16.85 -11.53 -30.55
CA GLN A 124 -17.94 -10.62 -30.26
C GLN A 124 -17.50 -9.56 -29.27
N VAL A 125 -17.88 -8.31 -29.52
CA VAL A 125 -17.49 -7.16 -28.70
C VAL A 125 -18.62 -6.79 -27.77
N TRP A 126 -18.37 -6.92 -26.48
CA TRP A 126 -19.30 -6.53 -25.41
C TRP A 126 -18.98 -5.15 -24.90
N VAL A 127 -19.98 -4.29 -24.90
CA VAL A 127 -19.83 -2.86 -24.54
C VAL A 127 -20.67 -2.55 -23.33
N GLY A 128 -20.00 -2.21 -22.24
CA GLY A 128 -20.59 -1.79 -20.97
C GLY A 128 -20.68 -0.27 -20.89
N SER A 129 -21.90 0.21 -20.80
CA SER A 129 -22.21 1.64 -20.75
C SER A 129 -22.87 2.04 -19.43
N ARG A 130 -23.20 3.32 -19.28
CA ARG A 130 -23.95 3.83 -18.14
C ARG A 130 -25.38 3.25 -18.03
N ARG A 131 -25.92 2.71 -19.14
CA ARG A 131 -27.29 2.21 -19.21
C ARG A 131 -27.39 0.74 -19.62
N GLY A 132 -26.38 -0.06 -19.26
CA GLY A 132 -26.37 -1.50 -19.54
C GLY A 132 -25.34 -1.93 -20.55
N VAL A 133 -25.49 -3.17 -20.99
CA VAL A 133 -24.54 -3.89 -21.87
C VAL A 133 -25.19 -4.17 -23.22
N VAL A 134 -24.44 -3.96 -24.28
CA VAL A 134 -24.80 -4.38 -25.65
C VAL A 134 -23.67 -5.18 -26.28
N ARG A 135 -23.98 -5.93 -27.32
CA ARG A 135 -23.02 -6.66 -28.16
C ARG A 135 -22.89 -5.96 -29.52
N ILE A 136 -21.66 -5.88 -30.00
CA ILE A 136 -21.38 -5.40 -31.38
C ILE A 136 -20.74 -6.56 -32.16
N ASP A 137 -21.23 -6.82 -33.34
CA ASP A 137 -20.69 -7.75 -34.30
C ASP A 137 -20.77 -7.18 -35.75
N ALA A 138 -20.52 -8.01 -36.78
CA ALA A 138 -20.56 -7.58 -38.15
C ALA A 138 -21.95 -7.06 -38.62
N GLY A 139 -23.02 -7.42 -37.91
CA GLY A 139 -24.39 -6.96 -38.17
C GLY A 139 -24.72 -5.65 -37.46
N GLY A 140 -23.84 -5.11 -36.62
CA GLY A 140 -24.05 -3.86 -35.92
C GLY A 140 -24.22 -4.02 -34.40
N VAL A 141 -24.97 -3.13 -33.76
CA VAL A 141 -25.22 -3.12 -32.33
C VAL A 141 -26.48 -3.95 -32.03
N HIS A 142 -26.33 -4.90 -31.15
CA HIS A 142 -27.40 -5.80 -30.71
C HIS A 142 -27.65 -5.69 -29.20
N PRO A 143 -28.91 -5.61 -28.77
CA PRO A 143 -29.24 -5.71 -27.35
C PRO A 143 -28.83 -7.09 -26.82
N ALA A 144 -28.58 -7.19 -25.51
CA ALA A 144 -28.35 -8.45 -24.81
C ALA A 144 -29.59 -8.81 -23.97
N PRO A 145 -30.60 -9.49 -24.55
CA PRO A 145 -31.90 -9.72 -23.88
C PRO A 145 -31.77 -10.48 -22.56
N ALA A 146 -30.80 -11.40 -22.48
CA ALA A 146 -30.51 -12.13 -21.24
C ALA A 146 -30.16 -11.21 -20.06
N LEU A 147 -29.67 -9.99 -20.33
CA LEU A 147 -29.28 -9.00 -19.33
C LEU A 147 -30.41 -8.00 -18.97
N ALA A 148 -31.59 -8.14 -19.58
CA ALA A 148 -32.70 -7.19 -19.36
C ALA A 148 -33.19 -7.19 -17.89
N GLY A 149 -33.00 -8.27 -17.15
CA GLY A 149 -33.36 -8.38 -15.72
C GLY A 149 -32.26 -7.91 -14.77
N MET A 150 -31.12 -7.49 -15.27
CA MET A 150 -30.04 -6.95 -14.40
C MET A 150 -30.39 -5.54 -13.89
N PRO A 151 -29.85 -5.17 -12.71
CA PRO A 151 -29.94 -3.77 -12.27
C PRO A 151 -29.42 -2.82 -13.36
N GLN A 152 -30.19 -1.79 -13.70
CA GLN A 152 -29.87 -0.79 -14.72
C GLN A 152 -28.87 0.22 -14.16
N GLY A 153 -27.66 -0.27 -13.81
CA GLY A 153 -26.60 0.56 -13.24
C GLY A 153 -25.45 0.81 -14.21
N LEU A 154 -24.56 1.70 -13.80
CA LEU A 154 -23.29 1.95 -14.51
C LEU A 154 -22.44 0.68 -14.55
N ILE A 155 -22.17 0.17 -15.75
CA ILE A 155 -21.23 -0.94 -15.94
C ILE A 155 -19.81 -0.39 -15.83
N THR A 156 -19.05 -0.95 -14.91
CA THR A 156 -17.70 -0.49 -14.55
C THR A 156 -16.61 -1.43 -15.04
N ALA A 157 -16.94 -2.71 -15.23
CA ALA A 157 -16.01 -3.73 -15.68
C ALA A 157 -16.69 -4.79 -16.54
N LEU A 158 -16.01 -5.24 -17.57
CA LEU A 158 -16.35 -6.44 -18.35
C LEU A 158 -15.11 -7.30 -18.54
N ALA A 159 -15.27 -8.61 -18.48
CA ALA A 159 -14.23 -9.56 -18.84
C ALA A 159 -14.88 -10.81 -19.47
N ALA A 160 -14.28 -11.35 -20.52
CA ALA A 160 -14.76 -12.52 -21.22
C ALA A 160 -13.72 -13.64 -21.11
N PHE A 161 -14.03 -14.71 -20.38
CA PHE A 161 -13.21 -15.91 -20.26
C PHE A 161 -14.07 -17.10 -19.79
N ASP A 162 -13.62 -18.33 -20.10
CA ASP A 162 -14.32 -19.58 -19.76
C ASP A 162 -15.77 -19.64 -20.25
N ASP A 163 -16.01 -19.20 -21.50
CA ASP A 163 -17.33 -19.13 -22.14
C ASP A 163 -18.35 -18.33 -21.31
N ALA A 164 -17.88 -17.37 -20.53
CA ALA A 164 -18.69 -16.50 -19.71
C ALA A 164 -18.30 -15.04 -19.86
N LEU A 165 -19.32 -14.17 -19.82
CA LEU A 165 -19.13 -12.73 -19.67
C LEU A 165 -19.31 -12.36 -18.19
N TRP A 166 -18.26 -11.84 -17.61
CA TRP A 166 -18.24 -11.30 -16.24
C TRP A 166 -18.56 -9.83 -16.29
N ILE A 167 -19.52 -9.39 -15.50
CA ILE A 167 -20.09 -8.05 -15.55
C ILE A 167 -19.99 -7.42 -14.17
N GLY A 168 -19.22 -6.34 -14.06
CA GLY A 168 -19.08 -5.51 -12.87
C GLY A 168 -19.87 -4.21 -13.03
N SER A 169 -20.56 -3.82 -11.98
CA SER A 169 -21.32 -2.58 -11.93
C SER A 169 -21.15 -1.86 -10.59
N VAL A 170 -21.83 -0.74 -10.44
CA VAL A 170 -21.97 -0.04 -9.14
C VAL A 170 -22.91 -0.77 -8.17
N ASP A 171 -23.55 -1.86 -8.61
CA ASP A 171 -24.48 -2.68 -7.82
C ASP A 171 -23.94 -4.11 -7.57
N GLY A 172 -22.64 -4.36 -7.87
CA GLY A 172 -22.01 -5.65 -7.66
C GLY A 172 -21.58 -6.36 -8.93
N ALA A 173 -21.50 -7.69 -8.88
CA ALA A 173 -21.03 -8.54 -9.97
C ALA A 173 -22.09 -9.54 -10.44
N SER A 174 -22.08 -9.82 -11.75
CA SER A 174 -22.89 -10.85 -12.39
C SER A 174 -22.09 -11.62 -13.42
N VAL A 175 -22.53 -12.82 -13.74
CA VAL A 175 -21.92 -13.68 -14.77
C VAL A 175 -22.99 -14.14 -15.73
N LEU A 176 -22.79 -13.90 -17.02
CA LEU A 176 -23.61 -14.41 -18.10
C LEU A 176 -22.93 -15.67 -18.69
N ARG A 177 -23.64 -16.80 -18.71
CA ARG A 177 -23.25 -18.04 -19.40
C ARG A 177 -24.38 -18.48 -20.32
N GLY A 178 -24.12 -18.46 -21.63
CA GLY A 178 -25.20 -18.61 -22.61
C GLY A 178 -26.28 -17.55 -22.39
N ASP A 179 -27.51 -17.98 -22.13
CA ASP A 179 -28.64 -17.06 -21.87
C ASP A 179 -28.99 -16.93 -20.39
N ARG A 180 -28.13 -17.41 -19.47
CA ARG A 180 -28.38 -17.38 -18.02
C ARG A 180 -27.48 -16.37 -17.32
N VAL A 181 -28.10 -15.45 -16.60
CA VAL A 181 -27.41 -14.50 -15.73
C VAL A 181 -27.45 -15.01 -14.31
N GLN A 182 -26.30 -15.04 -13.67
CA GLN A 182 -26.14 -15.34 -12.25
C GLN A 182 -25.56 -14.13 -11.54
N HIS A 183 -26.24 -13.60 -10.55
CA HIS A 183 -25.67 -12.60 -9.64
C HIS A 183 -24.73 -13.28 -8.65
N LEU A 184 -23.57 -12.65 -8.42
CA LEU A 184 -22.58 -13.13 -7.44
C LEU A 184 -22.82 -12.41 -6.12
N PRO A 185 -23.15 -13.13 -5.04
CA PRO A 185 -23.33 -12.54 -3.72
C PRO A 185 -21.95 -12.22 -3.11
N LEU A 186 -21.42 -11.05 -3.37
CA LEU A 186 -20.14 -10.57 -2.82
C LEU A 186 -20.37 -10.03 -1.39
N ALA A 187 -20.99 -10.82 -0.53
CA ALA A 187 -21.23 -10.44 0.86
C ALA A 187 -19.98 -10.69 1.73
N GLY A 188 -19.77 -9.88 2.77
CA GLY A 188 -18.69 -10.07 3.73
C GLY A 188 -18.77 -9.11 4.93
N ALA A 189 -17.94 -9.36 5.95
CA ALA A 189 -17.76 -8.43 7.07
C ALA A 189 -17.28 -7.07 6.52
N GLY A 190 -18.05 -6.02 6.65
CA GLY A 190 -17.78 -4.71 6.06
C GLY A 190 -18.75 -4.28 4.95
N GLY A 191 -19.78 -5.06 4.70
CA GLY A 191 -20.85 -4.79 3.72
C GLY A 191 -20.53 -5.26 2.30
N ASP A 192 -21.54 -5.28 1.46
CA ASP A 192 -21.41 -5.63 0.05
C ASP A 192 -20.60 -4.57 -0.70
N PRO A 193 -19.78 -4.94 -1.70
CA PRO A 193 -19.13 -3.96 -2.55
C PRO A 193 -20.18 -3.19 -3.34
N ARG A 194 -20.04 -1.87 -3.34
CA ARG A 194 -20.88 -1.01 -4.16
C ARG A 194 -20.40 -0.93 -5.60
N THR A 195 -19.08 -1.10 -5.82
CA THR A 195 -18.46 -1.00 -7.14
C THR A 195 -17.47 -2.11 -7.37
N VAL A 196 -17.64 -2.85 -8.46
CA VAL A 196 -16.66 -3.81 -8.97
C VAL A 196 -15.84 -3.14 -10.07
N PHE A 197 -14.52 -3.17 -9.93
CA PHE A 197 -13.60 -2.50 -10.85
C PHE A 197 -12.98 -3.41 -11.90
N GLY A 198 -12.90 -4.72 -11.65
CA GLY A 198 -12.31 -5.66 -12.59
C GLY A 198 -12.40 -7.12 -12.19
N PHE A 199 -12.18 -7.99 -13.16
CA PHE A 199 -12.09 -9.44 -13.01
C PHE A 199 -10.77 -9.93 -13.55
N HIS A 200 -10.05 -10.75 -12.78
CA HIS A 200 -8.70 -11.20 -13.08
C HIS A 200 -8.63 -12.71 -12.89
N LYS A 201 -8.48 -13.44 -13.99
CA LYS A 201 -8.30 -14.88 -13.93
C LYS A 201 -6.83 -15.20 -13.64
N VAL A 202 -6.58 -15.87 -12.52
CA VAL A 202 -5.24 -16.26 -12.10
C VAL A 202 -5.28 -17.70 -11.60
N GLY A 203 -4.55 -18.58 -12.29
CA GLY A 203 -4.63 -20.01 -12.01
C GLY A 203 -6.07 -20.52 -12.18
N GLY A 204 -6.56 -21.28 -11.21
CA GLY A 204 -7.94 -21.78 -11.18
C GLY A 204 -8.94 -20.83 -10.49
N ALA A 205 -8.55 -19.60 -10.16
CA ALA A 205 -9.38 -18.66 -9.44
C ALA A 205 -9.72 -17.42 -10.27
N VAL A 206 -10.87 -16.81 -9.98
CA VAL A 206 -11.23 -15.46 -10.44
C VAL A 206 -11.13 -14.50 -9.28
N TRP A 207 -10.24 -13.53 -9.41
CA TRP A 207 -10.11 -12.42 -8.48
C TRP A 207 -10.97 -11.25 -8.95
N ILE A 208 -11.71 -10.66 -8.03
CA ILE A 208 -12.63 -9.56 -8.30
C ILE A 208 -12.15 -8.36 -7.50
N SER A 209 -11.75 -7.31 -8.20
CA SER A 209 -11.33 -6.05 -7.58
C SER A 209 -12.54 -5.14 -7.34
N SER A 210 -12.60 -4.51 -6.15
CA SER A 210 -13.76 -3.74 -5.72
C SER A 210 -13.37 -2.57 -4.80
N ASP A 211 -14.37 -1.76 -4.43
CA ASP A 211 -14.26 -0.71 -3.41
C ASP A 211 -14.19 -1.24 -1.96
N ARG A 212 -14.24 -2.57 -1.78
CA ARG A 212 -14.17 -3.27 -0.49
C ARG A 212 -13.03 -4.31 -0.44
N GLY A 213 -12.00 -4.14 -1.24
CA GLY A 213 -10.86 -5.04 -1.36
C GLY A 213 -10.98 -5.99 -2.54
N LEU A 214 -10.36 -7.13 -2.39
CA LEU A 214 -10.36 -8.22 -3.36
C LEU A 214 -11.27 -9.34 -2.90
N TYR A 215 -11.99 -9.93 -3.84
CA TYR A 215 -12.70 -11.20 -3.64
C TYR A 215 -12.06 -12.26 -4.52
N ARG A 216 -11.92 -13.47 -4.00
CA ARG A 216 -11.44 -14.63 -4.75
C ARG A 216 -12.54 -15.68 -4.85
N LEU A 217 -12.94 -16.00 -6.06
CA LEU A 217 -13.83 -17.12 -6.35
C LEU A 217 -12.98 -18.31 -6.87
N ARG A 218 -12.95 -19.40 -6.11
CA ARG A 218 -12.25 -20.66 -6.45
C ARG A 218 -13.14 -21.82 -6.04
N ASP A 219 -13.42 -22.75 -6.96
CA ASP A 219 -14.23 -23.94 -6.72
C ASP A 219 -15.57 -23.66 -6.04
N GLY A 220 -16.24 -22.58 -6.46
CA GLY A 220 -17.51 -22.12 -5.89
C GLY A 220 -17.40 -21.47 -4.50
N ARG A 221 -16.22 -21.38 -3.92
CA ARG A 221 -15.98 -20.71 -2.64
C ARG A 221 -15.52 -19.27 -2.85
N LEU A 222 -16.11 -18.38 -2.11
CA LEU A 222 -15.77 -16.94 -2.13
C LEU A 222 -14.96 -16.61 -0.88
N GLY A 223 -13.71 -16.14 -1.07
CA GLY A 223 -12.87 -15.56 -0.04
C GLY A 223 -12.73 -14.05 -0.24
N ARG A 224 -12.42 -13.29 0.82
CA ARG A 224 -12.20 -11.84 0.76
C ARG A 224 -10.86 -11.47 1.40
N VAL A 225 -10.17 -10.51 0.79
CA VAL A 225 -8.96 -9.87 1.35
C VAL A 225 -9.18 -8.37 1.36
N GLY A 226 -9.20 -7.78 2.53
CA GLY A 226 -9.42 -6.34 2.76
C GLY A 226 -8.50 -5.81 3.86
N ARG A 227 -8.88 -4.68 4.46
CA ARG A 227 -8.10 -4.06 5.56
C ARG A 227 -7.96 -4.96 6.79
N GLU A 228 -8.96 -5.77 7.07
CA GLU A 228 -8.94 -6.71 8.19
C GLU A 228 -7.83 -7.78 8.01
N GLN A 229 -7.48 -8.12 6.77
CA GLN A 229 -6.39 -9.01 6.42
C GLN A 229 -5.07 -8.27 6.18
N GLY A 230 -5.02 -6.95 6.41
CA GLY A 230 -3.79 -6.15 6.34
C GLY A 230 -3.57 -5.37 5.05
N LEU A 231 -4.54 -5.30 4.11
CA LEU A 231 -4.41 -4.36 2.98
C LEU A 231 -4.46 -2.91 3.48
N PRO A 232 -3.57 -2.01 3.01
CA PRO A 232 -3.53 -0.62 3.46
C PRO A 232 -4.65 0.25 2.86
N VAL A 233 -5.44 -0.30 1.93
CA VAL A 233 -6.48 0.38 1.16
C VAL A 233 -7.77 -0.42 1.16
N ASP A 234 -8.91 0.27 0.99
CA ASP A 234 -10.21 -0.38 0.80
C ASP A 234 -10.48 -0.65 -0.69
N ALA A 235 -10.20 0.33 -1.55
CA ALA A 235 -10.46 0.21 -2.98
C ALA A 235 -9.24 -0.35 -3.73
N VAL A 236 -9.42 -1.49 -4.40
CA VAL A 236 -8.48 -2.08 -5.33
C VAL A 236 -9.05 -2.00 -6.73
N PHE A 237 -8.36 -1.31 -7.64
CA PHE A 237 -8.88 -1.03 -8.98
C PHE A 237 -8.53 -2.12 -9.98
N SER A 238 -7.33 -2.69 -9.90
CA SER A 238 -6.87 -3.75 -10.79
C SER A 238 -5.87 -4.65 -10.07
N MET A 239 -5.72 -5.86 -10.56
CA MET A 239 -4.77 -6.86 -10.10
C MET A 239 -4.03 -7.47 -11.30
N LEU A 240 -2.72 -7.52 -11.22
CA LEU A 240 -1.85 -8.19 -12.18
C LEU A 240 -0.93 -9.15 -11.41
N VAL A 241 -0.39 -10.16 -12.09
CA VAL A 241 0.59 -11.07 -11.48
C VAL A 241 1.84 -11.08 -12.34
N ASP A 242 3.01 -10.91 -11.71
CA ASP A 242 4.31 -10.98 -12.37
C ASP A 242 4.84 -12.43 -12.45
N ASP A 243 5.99 -12.62 -13.13
CA ASP A 243 6.59 -13.95 -13.30
C ASP A 243 7.19 -14.52 -12.00
N ALA A 244 7.43 -13.67 -11.00
CA ALA A 244 7.87 -14.09 -9.68
C ALA A 244 6.71 -14.61 -8.81
N GLY A 245 5.46 -14.47 -9.27
CA GLY A 245 4.27 -14.86 -8.54
C GLY A 245 3.80 -13.81 -7.55
N ASP A 246 4.20 -12.56 -7.72
CA ASP A 246 3.71 -11.45 -6.92
C ASP A 246 2.53 -10.76 -7.60
N ALA A 247 1.49 -10.49 -6.82
CA ALA A 247 0.35 -9.71 -7.24
C ALA A 247 0.63 -8.21 -7.11
N TRP A 248 0.26 -7.44 -8.13
CA TRP A 248 0.35 -5.99 -8.20
C TRP A 248 -1.05 -5.41 -8.19
N LEU A 249 -1.38 -4.70 -7.13
CA LEU A 249 -2.70 -4.13 -6.90
C LEU A 249 -2.62 -2.63 -7.07
N THR A 250 -3.49 -2.08 -7.91
CA THR A 250 -3.58 -0.62 -8.08
C THR A 250 -4.68 -0.04 -7.21
N SER A 251 -4.48 1.16 -6.70
CA SER A 251 -5.41 1.84 -5.80
C SER A 251 -5.38 3.37 -5.99
N ASN A 252 -6.20 4.09 -5.24
CA ASN A 252 -6.12 5.55 -5.16
C ASN A 252 -4.99 6.09 -4.27
N ARG A 253 -4.16 5.19 -3.71
CA ARG A 253 -3.04 5.55 -2.82
C ARG A 253 -1.72 4.94 -3.26
N GLY A 254 -1.62 4.48 -4.50
CA GLY A 254 -0.44 3.89 -5.07
C GLY A 254 -0.64 2.44 -5.51
N VAL A 255 0.48 1.78 -5.69
CA VAL A 255 0.57 0.37 -6.13
C VAL A 255 1.09 -0.48 -5.00
N ILE A 256 0.45 -1.62 -4.76
CA ILE A 256 0.82 -2.57 -3.71
C ILE A 256 1.32 -3.84 -4.40
N ARG A 257 2.51 -4.29 -4.05
CA ARG A 257 3.06 -5.60 -4.42
C ARG A 257 2.97 -6.53 -3.23
N VAL A 258 2.45 -7.73 -3.45
CA VAL A 258 2.26 -8.74 -2.41
C VAL A 258 2.35 -10.14 -3.04
N PRO A 259 2.99 -11.14 -2.41
CA PRO A 259 3.01 -12.50 -2.92
C PRO A 259 1.58 -13.04 -3.10
N LEU A 260 1.28 -13.60 -4.28
CA LEU A 260 -0.04 -14.16 -4.57
C LEU A 260 -0.41 -15.27 -3.56
N ALA A 261 0.56 -16.07 -3.15
CA ALA A 261 0.36 -17.11 -2.15
C ALA A 261 -0.12 -16.55 -0.79
N ALA A 262 0.35 -15.36 -0.40
CA ALA A 262 -0.11 -14.71 0.82
C ALA A 262 -1.55 -14.19 0.69
N LEU A 263 -1.93 -13.65 -0.49
CA LEU A 263 -3.31 -13.28 -0.78
C LEU A 263 -4.23 -14.52 -0.78
N ASP A 264 -3.77 -15.63 -1.37
CA ASP A 264 -4.52 -16.89 -1.37
C ASP A 264 -4.77 -17.39 0.06
N ALA A 265 -3.72 -17.41 0.89
CA ALA A 265 -3.84 -17.81 2.30
C ALA A 265 -4.80 -16.90 3.08
N ALA A 266 -4.71 -15.58 2.88
CA ALA A 266 -5.60 -14.62 3.51
C ALA A 266 -7.06 -14.79 3.07
N ALA A 267 -7.30 -15.07 1.77
CA ALA A 267 -8.63 -15.35 1.25
C ALA A 267 -9.22 -16.67 1.78
N ASP A 268 -8.37 -17.61 2.21
CA ASP A 268 -8.76 -18.87 2.88
C ASP A 268 -8.96 -18.69 4.40
N GLY A 269 -8.83 -17.46 4.93
CA GLY A 269 -9.02 -17.15 6.35
C GLY A 269 -7.73 -17.17 7.17
N GLY A 270 -6.57 -17.18 6.53
CA GLY A 270 -5.28 -17.01 7.21
C GLY A 270 -5.18 -15.66 7.92
N THR A 271 -4.51 -15.65 9.07
CA THR A 271 -4.35 -14.47 9.94
C THR A 271 -2.95 -13.87 9.92
N ASP A 272 -2.05 -14.44 9.15
CA ASP A 272 -0.68 -13.93 9.05
C ASP A 272 -0.66 -12.56 8.37
N PRO A 273 0.18 -11.63 8.83
CA PRO A 273 0.33 -10.32 8.21
C PRO A 273 0.76 -10.44 6.75
N LEU A 274 0.12 -9.68 5.86
CA LEU A 274 0.50 -9.65 4.45
C LEU A 274 1.90 -9.02 4.28
N PRO A 275 2.87 -9.73 3.71
CA PRO A 275 4.21 -9.20 3.43
C PRO A 275 4.17 -8.32 2.18
N LEU A 276 3.63 -7.12 2.30
CA LEU A 276 3.39 -6.22 1.18
C LEU A 276 4.44 -5.10 1.07
N GLN A 277 4.59 -4.60 -0.15
CA GLN A 277 5.34 -3.39 -0.49
C GLN A 277 4.38 -2.38 -1.11
N HIS A 278 4.43 -1.14 -0.66
CA HIS A 278 3.54 -0.08 -1.14
C HIS A 278 4.35 1.01 -1.82
N TYR A 279 4.02 1.33 -3.08
CA TYR A 279 4.73 2.25 -3.97
C TYR A 279 3.88 3.50 -4.22
N THR A 280 4.54 4.67 -4.22
CA THR A 280 3.91 5.98 -4.37
C THR A 280 4.81 6.92 -5.20
N GLU A 281 4.58 8.23 -5.16
CA GLU A 281 5.40 9.25 -5.83
C GLU A 281 6.88 9.24 -5.37
N ILE A 282 7.13 8.84 -4.13
CA ILE A 282 8.51 8.70 -3.61
C ILE A 282 9.31 7.69 -4.43
N ASP A 283 8.65 6.74 -5.05
CA ASP A 283 9.27 5.67 -5.84
C ASP A 283 9.39 6.03 -7.33
N GLY A 284 8.94 7.23 -7.71
CA GLY A 284 9.00 7.76 -9.08
C GLY A 284 7.68 7.68 -9.85
N MET A 285 6.58 7.29 -9.22
CA MET A 285 5.27 7.41 -9.85
C MET A 285 4.91 8.89 -10.06
N PRO A 286 4.28 9.26 -11.20
CA PRO A 286 3.85 10.64 -11.42
C PRO A 286 2.69 11.03 -10.48
N SER A 287 1.91 10.05 -10.02
CA SER A 287 0.89 10.19 -8.98
C SER A 287 0.61 8.82 -8.34
N SER A 288 0.37 8.80 -7.04
CA SER A 288 -0.15 7.63 -6.33
C SER A 288 -1.63 7.39 -6.60
N GLN A 289 -2.35 8.39 -7.10
CA GLN A 289 -3.76 8.25 -7.45
C GLN A 289 -3.89 7.44 -8.76
N GLY A 290 -4.08 6.12 -8.64
CA GLY A 290 -4.47 5.27 -9.74
C GLY A 290 -5.91 5.54 -10.18
N ASN A 291 -6.26 5.15 -11.40
CA ASN A 291 -7.59 5.29 -11.95
C ASN A 291 -8.39 4.00 -11.82
N GLY A 292 -9.59 4.11 -11.21
CA GLY A 292 -10.59 3.06 -11.15
C GLY A 292 -11.73 3.29 -12.14
N SER A 293 -12.55 2.27 -12.38
CA SER A 293 -13.71 2.32 -13.27
C SER A 293 -13.34 2.72 -14.73
N SER A 294 -12.18 2.32 -15.17
CA SER A 294 -11.67 2.41 -16.54
C SER A 294 -10.96 1.11 -16.86
N SER A 295 -11.00 0.61 -18.06
CA SER A 295 -10.57 -0.74 -18.37
C SER A 295 -9.73 -0.85 -19.65
N PRO A 296 -8.55 -1.44 -19.60
CA PRO A 296 -7.76 -1.81 -18.43
C PRO A 296 -7.05 -0.59 -17.80
N ALA A 297 -7.13 -0.44 -16.47
CA ALA A 297 -6.42 0.62 -15.74
C ALA A 297 -4.95 0.28 -15.45
N ALA A 298 -4.59 -0.98 -15.60
CA ALA A 298 -3.22 -1.48 -15.52
C ALA A 298 -3.04 -2.67 -16.44
N ILE A 299 -1.84 -2.83 -16.98
CA ILE A 299 -1.45 -3.95 -17.84
C ILE A 299 -0.07 -4.46 -17.47
N ARG A 300 0.17 -5.73 -17.75
CA ARG A 300 1.49 -6.31 -17.83
C ARG A 300 1.83 -6.49 -19.32
N ARG A 301 2.93 -5.88 -19.73
CA ARG A 301 3.41 -6.01 -21.11
C ARG A 301 4.17 -7.32 -21.30
N ARG A 302 4.40 -7.68 -22.58
CA ARG A 302 5.16 -8.89 -22.96
C ARG A 302 6.61 -8.85 -22.53
N ASP A 303 7.19 -7.65 -22.36
CA ASP A 303 8.54 -7.47 -21.80
C ASP A 303 8.60 -7.66 -20.28
N GLY A 304 7.47 -8.03 -19.64
CA GLY A 304 7.34 -8.22 -18.21
C GLY A 304 7.07 -6.93 -17.43
N SER A 305 7.21 -5.75 -18.05
CA SER A 305 6.94 -4.47 -17.37
C SER A 305 5.46 -4.31 -17.02
N ILE A 306 5.22 -3.70 -15.87
CA ILE A 306 3.87 -3.37 -15.39
C ILE A 306 3.62 -1.90 -15.59
N TRP A 307 2.50 -1.58 -16.22
CA TRP A 307 2.07 -0.23 -16.49
C TRP A 307 0.77 0.09 -15.78
N VAL A 308 0.67 1.27 -15.18
CA VAL A 308 -0.45 1.72 -14.36
C VAL A 308 -0.91 3.10 -14.82
N ALA A 309 -2.21 3.24 -15.03
CA ALA A 309 -2.86 4.52 -15.32
C ALA A 309 -3.02 5.34 -14.04
N THR A 310 -2.55 6.60 -14.05
CA THR A 310 -2.66 7.50 -12.91
C THR A 310 -3.28 8.84 -13.28
N ALA A 311 -3.61 9.63 -12.26
CA ALA A 311 -4.20 10.96 -12.43
C ALA A 311 -3.21 12.00 -13.02
N ALA A 312 -1.90 11.70 -13.04
CA ALA A 312 -0.88 12.63 -13.51
C ALA A 312 0.09 11.99 -14.52
N GLY A 313 -0.36 10.99 -15.28
CA GLY A 313 0.41 10.27 -16.28
C GLY A 313 0.23 8.76 -16.18
N ALA A 314 1.04 8.02 -16.92
CA ALA A 314 1.21 6.59 -16.72
C ALA A 314 2.49 6.33 -15.92
N ALA A 315 2.48 5.28 -15.12
CA ALA A 315 3.66 4.80 -14.40
C ALA A 315 4.03 3.42 -14.92
N SER A 316 5.32 3.16 -15.15
CA SER A 316 5.81 1.82 -15.51
C SER A 316 6.90 1.36 -14.55
N VAL A 317 6.94 0.05 -14.30
CA VAL A 317 7.95 -0.59 -13.46
C VAL A 317 8.35 -1.92 -14.09
N ASP A 318 9.64 -2.25 -13.98
CA ASP A 318 10.20 -3.55 -14.29
C ASP A 318 10.36 -4.35 -12.98
N PRO A 319 9.56 -5.43 -12.76
CA PRO A 319 9.64 -6.26 -11.56
C PRO A 319 11.00 -6.95 -11.38
N GLU A 320 11.67 -7.34 -12.45
CA GLU A 320 13.01 -7.96 -12.39
C GLU A 320 14.06 -6.97 -11.89
N ARG A 321 13.96 -5.71 -12.34
CA ARG A 321 14.81 -4.64 -11.85
C ARG A 321 14.64 -4.40 -10.35
N LEU A 322 13.39 -4.46 -9.85
CA LEU A 322 13.12 -4.37 -8.41
C LEU A 322 13.77 -5.53 -7.63
N ALA A 323 13.70 -6.75 -8.14
CA ALA A 323 14.35 -7.90 -7.51
C ALA A 323 15.85 -7.70 -7.34
N ARG A 324 16.52 -7.04 -8.30
CA ARG A 324 17.96 -6.74 -8.22
C ARG A 324 18.33 -5.81 -7.05
N TYR A 325 17.39 -4.96 -6.58
CA TYR A 325 17.65 -4.13 -5.39
C TYR A 325 17.72 -4.95 -4.10
N ALA A 326 16.95 -6.02 -3.99
CA ALA A 326 16.99 -6.91 -2.83
C ALA A 326 18.34 -7.65 -2.68
N HIS A 327 19.04 -7.89 -3.79
CA HIS A 327 20.33 -8.58 -3.81
C HIS A 327 21.55 -7.67 -3.66
N ARG A 328 21.35 -6.35 -3.51
CA ARG A 328 22.46 -5.41 -3.27
C ARG A 328 23.00 -5.57 -1.84
N PRO A 329 24.31 -5.31 -1.62
CA PRO A 329 24.86 -5.28 -0.28
C PRO A 329 24.05 -4.36 0.64
N PRO A 330 23.76 -4.79 1.87
CA PRO A 330 22.98 -3.99 2.80
C PRO A 330 23.70 -2.68 3.16
N PRO A 331 22.99 -1.58 3.36
CA PRO A 331 23.60 -0.30 3.70
C PRO A 331 24.21 -0.36 5.11
N PRO A 332 25.42 0.18 5.33
CA PRO A 332 25.95 0.31 6.67
C PRO A 332 25.07 1.24 7.50
N ALA A 333 24.71 0.81 8.72
CA ALA A 333 23.99 1.64 9.67
C ALA A 333 24.96 2.56 10.44
N VAL A 334 24.50 3.75 10.79
CA VAL A 334 25.26 4.69 11.63
C VAL A 334 24.29 5.35 12.64
N VAL A 335 24.79 5.64 13.85
CA VAL A 335 24.12 6.53 14.80
C VAL A 335 24.45 7.96 14.40
N GLU A 336 23.43 8.78 14.16
CA GLU A 336 23.60 10.19 13.75
C GLU A 336 23.63 11.13 14.95
N THR A 337 22.57 11.09 15.75
CA THR A 337 22.44 11.96 16.91
C THR A 337 21.92 11.21 18.13
N VAL A 338 22.28 11.70 19.29
CA VAL A 338 21.75 11.26 20.57
C VAL A 338 21.32 12.49 21.35
N ALA A 339 20.15 12.46 21.95
CA ALA A 339 19.66 13.50 22.82
C ALA A 339 19.20 12.91 24.17
N VAL A 340 19.50 13.60 25.25
CA VAL A 340 19.06 13.27 26.61
C VAL A 340 18.21 14.43 27.13
N ASP A 341 16.97 14.13 27.51
CA ASP A 341 15.98 15.13 27.93
C ASP A 341 15.81 16.29 26.93
N GLY A 342 15.94 15.99 25.61
CA GLY A 342 15.83 16.95 24.52
C GLY A 342 17.12 17.75 24.23
N GLN A 343 18.17 17.57 25.01
CA GLN A 343 19.45 18.21 24.75
C GLN A 343 20.40 17.29 23.99
N ALA A 344 21.01 17.81 22.92
CA ALA A 344 21.96 17.06 22.11
C ALA A 344 23.19 16.64 22.95
N LEU A 345 23.56 15.37 22.84
CA LEU A 345 24.70 14.79 23.53
C LEU A 345 25.80 14.47 22.51
N ASP A 346 27.05 14.80 22.85
CA ASP A 346 28.20 14.24 22.13
C ASP A 346 28.37 12.76 22.50
N TRP A 347 27.61 11.89 21.85
CA TRP A 347 27.52 10.46 22.13
C TRP A 347 28.84 9.70 21.86
N ARG A 348 29.76 10.30 21.09
CA ARG A 348 31.07 9.69 20.81
C ARG A 348 31.99 9.71 22.02
N SER A 349 31.87 10.74 22.84
CA SER A 349 32.65 10.91 24.07
C SER A 349 31.87 10.52 25.34
N ALA A 350 30.54 10.77 25.34
CA ALA A 350 29.70 10.52 26.51
C ALA A 350 29.40 9.02 26.66
N ARG A 351 29.74 8.47 27.82
CA ARG A 351 29.51 7.06 28.17
C ARG A 351 28.56 6.87 29.36
N ARG A 352 28.22 7.94 30.08
CA ARG A 352 27.35 7.91 31.25
C ARG A 352 26.17 8.82 31.08
N LEU A 353 24.99 8.31 31.41
CA LEU A 353 23.72 9.02 31.32
C LEU A 353 23.06 9.11 32.69
N PRO A 354 22.40 10.21 33.02
CA PRO A 354 21.63 10.34 34.26
C PRO A 354 20.51 9.31 34.33
N GLY A 355 20.26 8.74 35.50
CA GLY A 355 19.12 7.87 35.71
C GLY A 355 17.79 8.60 35.53
N GLY A 356 16.78 7.91 35.01
CA GLY A 356 15.42 8.45 34.83
C GLY A 356 15.24 9.38 33.65
N SER A 357 16.30 9.64 32.85
CA SER A 357 16.23 10.52 31.67
C SER A 357 15.51 9.86 30.49
N ARG A 358 15.03 10.72 29.58
CA ARG A 358 14.54 10.32 28.26
C ARG A 358 15.69 10.34 27.26
N LEU A 359 15.97 9.19 26.68
CA LEU A 359 17.00 9.01 25.68
C LEU A 359 16.36 8.91 24.31
N ALA A 360 16.69 9.82 23.38
CA ALA A 360 16.30 9.76 21.98
C ALA A 360 17.53 9.56 21.10
N VAL A 361 17.47 8.59 20.19
CA VAL A 361 18.57 8.28 19.28
C VAL A 361 18.05 8.29 17.85
N THR A 362 18.75 9.03 16.96
CA THR A 362 18.51 8.96 15.51
C THR A 362 19.63 8.19 14.83
N TYR A 363 19.28 7.48 13.78
CA TYR A 363 20.20 6.63 13.02
C TYR A 363 19.86 6.65 11.53
N ALA A 364 20.82 6.31 10.69
CA ALA A 364 20.65 6.21 9.24
C ALA A 364 21.34 4.99 8.67
N GLY A 365 20.80 4.50 7.55
CA GLY A 365 21.49 3.58 6.64
C GLY A 365 22.13 4.39 5.53
N LEU A 366 23.44 4.26 5.37
CA LEU A 366 24.21 5.03 4.39
C LEU A 366 24.00 4.44 2.99
N SER A 367 22.97 4.90 2.32
CA SER A 367 22.70 4.57 0.92
C SER A 367 22.07 5.75 0.20
N TYR A 368 22.51 5.99 -1.03
CA TYR A 368 21.86 6.92 -1.96
C TYR A 368 20.68 6.27 -2.69
N LEU A 369 20.55 4.93 -2.57
CA LEU A 369 19.48 4.15 -3.18
C LEU A 369 18.30 4.06 -2.22
N LEU A 370 17.18 4.66 -2.59
CA LEU A 370 15.93 4.59 -1.85
C LEU A 370 16.10 4.81 -0.34
N PRO A 371 16.76 5.88 0.11
CA PRO A 371 17.05 6.09 1.53
C PRO A 371 15.76 6.17 2.36
N GLU A 372 14.63 6.57 1.75
CA GLU A 372 13.31 6.62 2.36
C GLU A 372 12.70 5.22 2.59
N ARG A 373 13.22 4.20 1.92
CA ARG A 373 12.76 2.81 1.96
C ARG A 373 13.67 1.88 2.76
N ILE A 374 14.77 2.37 3.29
CA ILE A 374 15.66 1.58 4.13
C ILE A 374 14.89 1.17 5.37
N ARG A 375 14.91 -0.13 5.66
CA ARG A 375 14.34 -0.70 6.88
C ARG A 375 15.38 -0.76 7.96
N TYR A 376 14.92 -0.61 9.19
CA TYR A 376 15.76 -0.65 10.38
C TYR A 376 15.25 -1.66 11.37
N ARG A 377 16.19 -2.26 12.11
CA ARG A 377 15.90 -2.96 13.34
C ARG A 377 16.90 -2.56 14.41
N THR A 378 16.43 -2.53 15.64
CA THR A 378 17.24 -2.13 16.79
C THR A 378 17.20 -3.21 17.86
N ARG A 379 18.26 -3.28 18.66
CA ARG A 379 18.31 -4.09 19.88
C ARG A 379 19.07 -3.30 20.94
N LEU A 380 18.50 -3.14 22.10
CA LEU A 380 19.20 -2.59 23.26
C LEU A 380 19.70 -3.76 24.10
N ALA A 381 20.92 -4.21 23.83
CA ALA A 381 21.56 -5.28 24.62
C ALA A 381 21.67 -4.85 26.08
N GLY A 382 21.21 -5.69 26.98
CA GLY A 382 20.99 -5.38 28.39
C GLY A 382 19.53 -5.16 28.78
N LEU A 383 18.63 -4.98 27.79
CA LEU A 383 17.18 -4.88 27.98
C LEU A 383 16.40 -5.79 27.03
N ASP A 384 16.66 -5.72 25.73
CA ASP A 384 15.92 -6.46 24.70
C ASP A 384 16.60 -7.81 24.44
N PRO A 385 15.87 -8.95 24.52
CA PRO A 385 16.41 -10.26 24.15
C PRO A 385 16.63 -10.39 22.65
N ASP A 386 15.71 -9.82 21.85
CA ASP A 386 15.64 -9.97 20.40
C ASP A 386 15.72 -8.63 19.65
N TRP A 387 15.87 -8.72 18.34
CA TRP A 387 15.80 -7.57 17.44
C TRP A 387 14.36 -7.08 17.29
N ILE A 388 14.16 -5.78 17.45
CA ILE A 388 12.88 -5.11 17.23
C ILE A 388 12.88 -4.42 15.88
N GLU A 389 11.98 -4.82 14.97
CA GLU A 389 11.82 -4.16 13.69
C GLU A 389 11.19 -2.77 13.85
N ARG A 390 11.78 -1.76 13.20
CA ARG A 390 11.34 -0.36 13.24
C ARG A 390 10.72 0.12 11.91
N GLY A 391 10.62 -0.78 10.92
CA GLY A 391 10.22 -0.39 9.56
C GLY A 391 11.19 0.64 8.99
N THR A 392 10.69 1.75 8.47
CA THR A 392 11.48 2.86 7.92
C THR A 392 11.77 3.98 8.93
N ARG A 393 11.37 3.83 10.20
CA ARG A 393 11.62 4.83 11.25
C ARG A 393 13.11 4.93 11.53
N ARG A 394 13.60 6.16 11.62
CA ARG A 394 15.02 6.48 11.82
C ARG A 394 15.30 6.95 13.24
N ASP A 395 14.39 6.73 14.16
CA ASP A 395 14.47 7.13 15.55
C ASP A 395 14.01 6.04 16.49
N VAL A 396 14.58 6.05 17.70
CA VAL A 396 14.13 5.23 18.82
C VAL A 396 14.26 6.04 20.11
N GLU A 397 13.27 5.88 20.99
CA GLU A 397 13.25 6.52 22.29
C GLU A 397 13.19 5.48 23.41
N PHE A 398 13.92 5.78 24.48
CA PHE A 398 13.88 5.02 25.72
C PHE A 398 13.58 5.96 26.89
N ILE A 399 12.66 5.60 27.75
CA ILE A 399 12.26 6.42 28.89
C ILE A 399 12.48 5.61 30.17
N GLY A 400 13.21 6.20 31.13
CA GLY A 400 13.36 5.61 32.46
C GLY A 400 14.11 4.28 32.48
N LEU A 401 15.16 4.13 31.68
CA LEU A 401 15.99 2.93 31.70
C LEU A 401 16.52 2.65 33.11
N PRO A 402 16.46 1.41 33.59
CA PRO A 402 17.08 1.02 34.86
C PRO A 402 18.58 1.31 34.89
N PRO A 403 19.18 1.53 36.07
CA PRO A 403 20.64 1.65 36.17
C PRO A 403 21.33 0.39 35.64
N GLY A 404 22.32 0.58 34.77
CA GLY A 404 23.02 -0.54 34.16
C GLY A 404 23.83 -0.16 32.91
N ARG A 405 24.46 -1.15 32.31
CA ARG A 405 25.21 -0.99 31.07
C ARG A 405 24.39 -1.51 29.90
N TYR A 406 24.34 -0.69 28.84
CA TYR A 406 23.55 -0.97 27.66
C TYR A 406 24.40 -0.79 26.40
N THR A 407 24.07 -1.53 25.37
CA THR A 407 24.60 -1.31 24.02
C THR A 407 23.45 -1.26 23.03
N LEU A 408 23.22 -0.09 22.46
CA LEU A 408 22.30 0.04 21.33
C LEU A 408 22.96 -0.49 20.09
N GLU A 409 22.30 -1.42 19.42
CA GLU A 409 22.69 -1.97 18.14
C GLU A 409 21.63 -1.61 17.10
N VAL A 410 22.06 -1.13 15.93
CA VAL A 410 21.19 -0.77 14.82
C VAL A 410 21.67 -1.47 13.55
N GLN A 411 20.75 -2.11 12.86
CA GLN A 411 20.99 -2.68 11.54
C GLN A 411 20.07 -2.03 10.51
N ALA A 412 20.53 -1.96 9.27
CA ALA A 412 19.78 -1.43 8.15
C ALA A 412 19.72 -2.45 7.01
N ALA A 413 18.64 -2.40 6.22
CA ALA A 413 18.44 -3.27 5.06
C ALA A 413 17.73 -2.50 3.93
N HIS A 414 18.04 -2.83 2.67
CA HIS A 414 17.21 -2.44 1.54
C HIS A 414 15.83 -3.16 1.60
N PRO A 415 14.79 -2.65 0.92
CA PRO A 415 13.52 -3.36 0.81
C PRO A 415 13.71 -4.78 0.28
N GLY A 416 13.22 -5.78 1.01
CA GLY A 416 13.38 -7.20 0.66
C GLY A 416 14.80 -7.77 0.76
N GLY A 417 15.82 -6.95 1.09
CA GLY A 417 17.21 -7.34 1.19
C GLY A 417 17.63 -7.85 2.58
N ALA A 418 18.87 -8.33 2.66
CA ALA A 418 19.48 -8.79 3.90
C ALA A 418 19.80 -7.62 4.85
N TRP A 419 19.86 -7.90 6.15
CA TRP A 419 20.31 -6.96 7.17
C TRP A 419 21.82 -6.76 7.12
N SER A 420 22.29 -5.54 7.46
CA SER A 420 23.74 -5.26 7.53
C SER A 420 24.43 -6.21 8.49
N GLU A 421 25.54 -6.83 8.04
CA GLU A 421 26.29 -7.80 8.86
C GLU A 421 26.84 -7.16 10.13
N ARG A 422 27.31 -5.91 10.00
CA ARG A 422 27.88 -5.15 11.11
C ARG A 422 26.88 -4.11 11.58
N PRO A 423 26.30 -4.28 12.79
CA PRO A 423 25.42 -3.26 13.36
C PRO A 423 26.22 -2.01 13.76
N ALA A 424 25.61 -0.85 13.63
CA ALA A 424 26.08 0.33 14.35
C ALA A 424 25.91 0.12 15.85
N ARG A 425 26.93 0.42 16.63
CA ARG A 425 26.95 0.17 18.08
C ARG A 425 27.26 1.43 18.86
N TRP A 426 26.49 1.65 19.92
CA TRP A 426 26.78 2.68 20.91
C TRP A 426 26.56 2.11 22.31
N SER A 427 27.62 2.11 23.14
CA SER A 427 27.57 1.58 24.51
C SER A 427 27.57 2.73 25.51
N PHE A 428 26.68 2.66 26.49
CA PHE A 428 26.53 3.65 27.55
C PHE A 428 26.13 2.99 28.87
N GLU A 429 26.29 3.74 29.95
CA GLU A 429 25.93 3.35 31.31
C GLU A 429 24.90 4.34 31.86
N VAL A 430 23.79 3.84 32.40
CA VAL A 430 22.78 4.64 33.08
C VAL A 430 23.10 4.63 34.58
N GLU A 431 23.34 5.81 35.14
CA GLU A 431 23.63 5.96 36.57
C GLU A 431 22.38 5.75 37.42
N PRO A 432 22.54 5.20 38.64
CA PRO A 432 21.42 5.11 39.56
C PRO A 432 20.98 6.50 40.04
N LEU A 433 19.69 6.67 40.24
CA LEU A 433 19.12 7.87 40.85
C LEU A 433 19.67 8.00 42.29
N TRP A 434 19.76 9.24 42.82
CA TRP A 434 20.41 9.50 44.11
C TRP A 434 19.85 8.64 45.23
N TRP A 435 18.55 8.33 45.25
CA TRP A 435 17.92 7.46 46.28
C TRP A 435 18.14 5.95 46.04
N GLN A 436 18.59 5.55 44.85
CA GLN A 436 18.96 4.18 44.55
C GLN A 436 20.42 3.84 44.91
N ARG A 437 21.21 4.84 45.26
CA ARG A 437 22.61 4.64 45.67
C ARG A 437 22.64 3.91 47.01
N THR A 438 23.40 2.83 47.11
CA THR A 438 23.48 1.96 48.29
C THR A 438 23.74 2.74 49.58
N GLY A 439 24.60 3.78 49.53
CA GLY A 439 24.87 4.62 50.70
C GLY A 439 23.65 5.40 51.21
N VAL A 440 22.78 5.89 50.28
CA VAL A 440 21.56 6.62 50.63
C VAL A 440 20.52 5.65 51.23
N GLN A 441 20.42 4.45 50.67
CA GLN A 441 19.50 3.42 51.16
C GLN A 441 19.90 2.96 52.56
N VAL A 442 21.21 2.74 52.81
CA VAL A 442 21.72 2.40 54.14
C VAL A 442 21.48 3.55 55.15
N ALA A 443 21.79 4.80 54.76
CA ALA A 443 21.52 5.96 55.60
C ALA A 443 20.03 6.13 55.91
N GLY A 444 19.15 5.92 54.91
CA GLY A 444 17.70 5.94 55.10
C GLY A 444 17.21 4.85 56.06
N ALA A 445 17.72 3.61 55.93
CA ALA A 445 17.38 2.50 56.83
C ALA A 445 17.83 2.81 58.26
N LEU A 446 19.05 3.35 58.46
CA LEU A 446 19.55 3.77 59.76
C LEU A 446 18.72 4.89 60.38
N ALA A 447 18.29 5.87 59.58
CA ALA A 447 17.42 6.96 60.03
C ALA A 447 16.05 6.43 60.49
N VAL A 448 15.46 5.50 59.77
CA VAL A 448 14.19 4.83 60.14
C VAL A 448 14.36 4.06 61.48
N LEU A 449 15.45 3.30 61.62
CA LEU A 449 15.75 2.58 62.87
C LEU A 449 15.92 3.54 64.06
N LEU A 450 16.61 4.68 63.86
CA LEU A 450 16.77 5.72 64.88
C LEU A 450 15.43 6.33 65.29
N LEU A 451 14.56 6.62 64.31
CA LEU A 451 13.21 7.14 64.57
C LEU A 451 12.36 6.14 65.37
N LEU A 452 12.42 4.85 64.96
CA LEU A 452 11.74 3.79 65.72
C LEU A 452 12.26 3.67 67.16
N TYR A 453 13.59 3.73 67.34
CA TYR A 453 14.22 3.74 68.64
C TYR A 453 13.81 4.97 69.46
N ALA A 454 13.84 6.15 68.92
CA ALA A 454 13.40 7.39 69.54
C ALA A 454 11.92 7.35 69.95
N ALA A 455 11.05 6.83 69.08
CA ALA A 455 9.63 6.61 69.39
C ALA A 455 9.43 5.60 70.52
N TYR A 456 10.18 4.52 70.48
CA TYR A 456 10.18 3.52 71.56
C TYR A 456 10.66 4.13 72.86
N ALA A 457 11.80 4.80 72.92
CA ALA A 457 12.36 5.48 74.10
C ALA A 457 11.39 6.53 74.65
N TYR A 458 10.77 7.34 73.80
CA TYR A 458 9.75 8.31 74.19
C TYR A 458 8.53 7.65 74.82
N ARG A 459 8.06 6.54 74.20
CA ARG A 459 6.95 5.75 74.76
C ARG A 459 7.29 5.16 76.11
N VAL A 460 8.48 4.57 76.31
CA VAL A 460 8.97 4.04 77.54
C VAL A 460 9.07 5.16 78.60
N HIS A 461 9.64 6.28 78.28
CA HIS A 461 9.77 7.45 79.16
C HIS A 461 8.40 7.98 79.62
N ARG A 462 7.44 8.03 78.73
CA ARG A 462 6.04 8.43 79.02
C ARG A 462 5.38 7.40 79.99
N TYR A 463 5.58 6.11 79.77
CA TYR A 463 5.08 5.07 80.66
C TYR A 463 5.71 5.20 82.04
N GLN A 464 7.01 5.38 82.17
CA GLN A 464 7.70 5.56 83.43
C GLN A 464 7.24 6.84 84.13
N ALA A 465 7.07 7.95 83.42
CA ALA A 465 6.55 9.18 84.04
C ALA A 465 5.11 9.04 84.55
N SER A 466 4.26 8.30 83.77
CA SER A 466 2.89 7.99 84.20
C SER A 466 2.85 7.09 85.42
N ASN A 467 3.69 6.05 85.49
CA ASN A 467 3.79 5.18 86.63
C ASN A 467 4.33 5.87 87.89
N ARG A 468 5.32 6.79 87.79
CA ARG A 468 5.78 7.63 88.84
C ARG A 468 4.70 8.56 89.42
N ARG A 469 3.87 9.16 88.52
CA ARG A 469 2.71 9.99 88.94
C ARG A 469 1.66 9.12 89.68
N LEU A 470 1.37 7.91 89.21
CA LEU A 470 0.46 7.01 89.84
C LEU A 470 0.98 6.54 91.22
N ALA A 471 2.26 6.22 91.37
CA ALA A 471 2.90 5.88 92.66
C ALA A 471 2.81 7.03 93.68
N GLN A 472 3.09 8.29 93.23
CA GLN A 472 2.94 9.49 94.07
C GLN A 472 1.50 9.74 94.52
N LEU A 473 0.50 9.43 93.71
CA LEU A 473 -0.92 9.55 94.03
C LEU A 473 -1.38 8.46 94.95
N VAL A 474 -0.82 7.25 94.93
CA VAL A 474 -1.08 6.16 95.84
C VAL A 474 -0.45 6.49 97.23
N ASP A 475 0.80 6.92 97.25
CA ASP A 475 1.49 7.29 98.51
C ASP A 475 0.77 8.49 99.21
N ALA A 476 0.23 9.46 98.49
CA ALA A 476 -0.53 10.59 98.98
C ALA A 476 -1.93 10.22 99.52
N ARG A 477 -2.45 9.04 99.22
CA ARG A 477 -3.77 8.53 99.70
C ARG A 477 -3.61 7.58 100.88
N THR A 478 -2.41 7.11 101.12
CA THR A 478 -2.13 6.13 102.20
C THR A 478 -1.39 6.78 103.43
N ALA A 479 -1.04 8.08 103.32
CA ALA A 479 -0.62 8.92 104.45
C ALA A 479 -1.85 9.72 105.00
#